data_fa02673ad775f82831e77dd2fc9533be
#
_entry.id   fa02673ad775f82831e77dd2fc9533be
#
_cell.length_a   1.000
_cell.length_b   1.000
_cell.length_c   1.000
_cell.angle_alpha   90.00
_cell.angle_beta   90.00
_cell.angle_gamma   90.00
#
_symmetry.space_group_name_H-M   'P 1'
#
loop_
_entity.id
_entity.type
_entity.pdbx_description
1 polymer ?
#
loop_
_entity_poly.entity_id
_entity_poly.type
_entity_poly.pdbx_seq_one_letter_code
_entity_poly.pdbx_strand_id
1 'polypeptide(L)'
;PQVEIVERHLNDAQAKGARVLTGGRRVPGRPGLWYEPTVLVDVDHTMDVMRDETFGPVLPIMKVRDDDEALRLANDSRYGLNSSVWSADPERAEHIANALEAGNVCVNDCLVSYAVAGLPFGGVKESGIGRVHGVDGLRAFTNMKSILTNRFTLPREAQWYPTPRWLGPALLRVLRLRYRRGLTAKFR
;
A
#
# COMPACT_ATOMS: atom_id res chain seq x y z
N PRO A 1 -25.33 -7.91 10.51
CA PRO A 1 -24.22 -8.29 9.60
C PRO A 1 -22.86 -7.97 10.23
N GLN A 2 -22.54 -6.67 10.57
CA GLN A 2 -21.18 -6.33 11.05
C GLN A 2 -20.84 -6.92 12.42
N VAL A 3 -21.78 -6.92 13.35
CA VAL A 3 -21.56 -7.54 14.67
C VAL A 3 -21.34 -9.05 14.55
N GLU A 4 -21.98 -9.71 13.61
CA GLU A 4 -21.76 -11.14 13.33
C GLU A 4 -20.35 -11.43 12.81
N ILE A 5 -19.79 -10.53 11.99
CA ILE A 5 -18.39 -10.63 11.56
C ILE A 5 -17.45 -10.50 12.75
N VAL A 6 -17.68 -9.49 13.61
CA VAL A 6 -16.90 -9.30 14.84
C VAL A 6 -16.95 -10.54 15.72
N GLU A 7 -18.16 -11.07 15.98
CA GLU A 7 -18.35 -12.26 16.80
C GLU A 7 -17.68 -13.50 16.19
N ARG A 8 -17.77 -13.69 14.87
CA ARG A 8 -17.09 -14.79 14.18
C ARG A 8 -15.58 -14.71 14.34
N HIS A 9 -14.97 -13.54 14.09
CA HIS A 9 -13.53 -13.34 14.22
C HIS A 9 -13.05 -13.53 15.67
N LEU A 10 -13.82 -13.08 16.66
CA LEU A 10 -13.50 -13.30 18.06
C LEU A 10 -13.58 -14.78 18.44
N ASN A 11 -14.64 -15.48 18.00
CA ASN A 11 -14.81 -16.90 18.28
C ASN A 11 -13.71 -17.74 17.61
N ASP A 12 -13.35 -17.42 16.36
CA ASP A 12 -12.23 -18.08 15.66
C ASP A 12 -10.92 -17.87 16.42
N ALA A 13 -10.62 -16.62 16.80
CA ALA A 13 -9.39 -16.29 17.49
C ALA A 13 -9.29 -17.01 18.86
N GLN A 14 -10.38 -17.01 19.64
CA GLN A 14 -10.42 -17.71 20.93
C GLN A 14 -10.30 -19.24 20.78
N ALA A 15 -10.94 -19.82 19.77
CA ALA A 15 -10.83 -21.25 19.47
C ALA A 15 -9.39 -21.66 19.09
N LYS A 16 -8.62 -20.72 18.52
CA LYS A 16 -7.21 -20.89 18.14
C LYS A 16 -6.23 -20.46 19.24
N GLY A 17 -6.71 -20.07 20.43
CA GLY A 17 -5.89 -19.82 21.61
C GLY A 17 -5.67 -18.35 21.95
N ALA A 18 -6.25 -17.40 21.21
CA ALA A 18 -6.20 -15.99 21.61
C ALA A 18 -6.94 -15.72 22.90
N ARG A 19 -6.44 -14.76 23.68
CA ARG A 19 -7.06 -14.34 24.94
C ARG A 19 -7.67 -12.95 24.80
N VAL A 20 -8.90 -12.80 25.28
CA VAL A 20 -9.57 -11.51 25.42
C VAL A 20 -9.11 -10.86 26.73
N LEU A 21 -8.46 -9.69 26.64
CA LEU A 21 -8.08 -8.91 27.81
C LEU A 21 -9.20 -8.01 28.32
N THR A 22 -10.02 -7.49 27.41
CA THR A 22 -11.18 -6.65 27.73
C THR A 22 -12.21 -6.72 26.61
N GLY A 23 -13.47 -6.45 26.92
CA GLY A 23 -14.57 -6.47 25.96
C GLY A 23 -14.99 -7.88 25.54
N GLY A 24 -15.14 -8.10 24.26
CA GLY A 24 -15.44 -9.39 23.65
C GLY A 24 -16.94 -9.73 23.59
N ARG A 25 -17.83 -8.77 23.86
CA ARG A 25 -19.28 -9.00 23.92
C ARG A 25 -20.09 -7.78 23.51
N ARG A 26 -21.35 -8.00 23.20
CA ARG A 26 -22.32 -6.92 23.05
C ARG A 26 -22.53 -6.20 24.37
N VAL A 27 -22.77 -4.89 24.32
CA VAL A 27 -23.05 -4.09 25.53
C VAL A 27 -24.40 -4.51 26.10
N PRO A 28 -24.43 -5.04 27.36
CA PRO A 28 -25.67 -5.51 27.97
C PRO A 28 -26.70 -4.39 28.16
N GLY A 29 -27.98 -4.71 27.98
CA GLY A 29 -29.10 -3.81 28.27
C GLY A 29 -29.25 -2.62 27.29
N ARG A 30 -28.44 -2.52 26.24
CA ARG A 30 -28.60 -1.51 25.20
C ARG A 30 -29.23 -2.10 23.93
N PRO A 31 -30.34 -1.55 23.44
CA PRO A 31 -30.90 -1.96 22.16
C PRO A 31 -30.00 -1.48 21.00
N GLY A 32 -29.81 -2.31 19.96
CA GLY A 32 -29.02 -1.99 18.77
C GLY A 32 -27.69 -2.74 18.68
N LEU A 33 -26.75 -2.19 17.91
CA LEU A 33 -25.50 -2.87 17.50
C LEU A 33 -24.30 -2.40 18.34
N TRP A 34 -24.47 -2.29 19.63
CA TRP A 34 -23.41 -1.86 20.55
C TRP A 34 -22.51 -3.03 20.92
N TYR A 35 -21.20 -2.87 20.70
CA TYR A 35 -20.17 -3.84 21.04
C TYR A 35 -19.10 -3.20 21.91
N GLU A 36 -18.61 -3.92 22.91
CA GLU A 36 -17.55 -3.40 23.79
C GLU A 36 -16.21 -3.30 23.01
N PRO A 37 -15.41 -2.22 23.21
CA PRO A 37 -14.04 -2.19 22.74
C PRO A 37 -13.27 -3.41 23.25
N THR A 38 -12.66 -4.15 22.34
CA THR A 38 -12.11 -5.48 22.61
C THR A 38 -10.62 -5.49 22.30
N VAL A 39 -9.82 -6.01 23.23
CA VAL A 39 -8.39 -6.25 23.05
C VAL A 39 -8.11 -7.74 23.10
N LEU A 40 -7.47 -8.25 22.05
CA LEU A 40 -6.99 -9.62 21.93
C LEU A 40 -5.47 -9.67 22.04
N VAL A 41 -4.96 -10.68 22.71
CA VAL A 41 -3.53 -11.00 22.76
C VAL A 41 -3.30 -12.47 22.40
N ASP A 42 -2.04 -12.84 22.20
CA ASP A 42 -1.64 -14.20 21.82
C ASP A 42 -2.28 -14.62 20.48
N VAL A 43 -2.41 -13.65 19.56
CA VAL A 43 -2.93 -13.86 18.22
C VAL A 43 -1.81 -14.20 17.23
N ASP A 44 -2.16 -14.91 16.16
CA ASP A 44 -1.26 -15.22 15.05
C ASP A 44 -1.99 -15.16 13.69
N HIS A 45 -1.24 -15.27 12.59
CA HIS A 45 -1.76 -15.16 11.22
C HIS A 45 -2.61 -16.36 10.76
N THR A 46 -2.88 -17.36 11.60
CA THR A 46 -3.87 -18.40 11.30
C THR A 46 -5.29 -17.97 11.65
N MET A 47 -5.43 -16.86 12.41
CA MET A 47 -6.69 -16.34 12.90
C MET A 47 -7.32 -15.37 11.92
N ASP A 48 -8.63 -15.45 11.73
CA ASP A 48 -9.37 -14.59 10.78
C ASP A 48 -9.21 -13.10 11.12
N VAL A 49 -9.18 -12.75 12.41
CA VAL A 49 -8.99 -11.36 12.90
C VAL A 49 -7.66 -10.74 12.48
N MET A 50 -6.65 -11.55 12.13
CA MET A 50 -5.34 -11.10 11.65
C MET A 50 -5.24 -11.07 10.12
N ARG A 51 -6.15 -11.74 9.42
CA ARG A 51 -6.13 -11.89 7.96
C ARG A 51 -7.19 -11.09 7.25
N ASP A 52 -8.38 -10.99 7.85
CA ASP A 52 -9.55 -10.37 7.28
C ASP A 52 -9.84 -9.03 7.95
N GLU A 53 -10.48 -8.13 7.21
CA GLU A 53 -10.91 -6.86 7.75
C GLU A 53 -12.10 -7.07 8.69
N THR A 54 -11.90 -6.81 9.99
CA THR A 54 -12.96 -6.95 11.00
C THR A 54 -13.97 -5.81 10.94
N PHE A 55 -13.54 -4.60 10.62
CA PHE A 55 -14.36 -3.37 10.61
C PHE A 55 -15.20 -3.19 11.87
N GLY A 56 -14.56 -3.36 13.04
CA GLY A 56 -15.21 -3.31 14.36
C GLY A 56 -14.24 -2.92 15.47
N PRO A 57 -14.73 -2.75 16.70
CA PRO A 57 -13.95 -2.27 17.84
C PRO A 57 -13.05 -3.38 18.41
N VAL A 58 -12.22 -3.99 17.61
CA VAL A 58 -11.31 -5.09 17.99
C VAL A 58 -9.87 -4.70 17.69
N LEU A 59 -9.01 -4.80 18.68
CA LEU A 59 -7.57 -4.56 18.58
C LEU A 59 -6.82 -5.88 18.89
N PRO A 60 -6.36 -6.62 17.88
CA PRO A 60 -5.48 -7.76 18.07
C PRO A 60 -4.02 -7.29 18.24
N ILE A 61 -3.33 -7.86 19.22
CA ILE A 61 -1.94 -7.54 19.55
C ILE A 61 -1.12 -8.82 19.46
N MET A 62 -0.19 -8.85 18.49
CA MET A 62 0.78 -9.92 18.30
C MET A 62 2.16 -9.45 18.75
N LYS A 63 2.85 -10.26 19.55
CA LYS A 63 4.23 -10.03 19.94
C LYS A 63 5.16 -10.57 18.86
N VAL A 64 6.24 -9.85 18.61
CA VAL A 64 7.30 -10.23 17.69
C VAL A 64 8.65 -10.22 18.44
N ARG A 65 9.65 -10.90 17.88
CA ARG A 65 11.00 -11.00 18.47
C ARG A 65 11.85 -9.79 18.16
N ASP A 66 11.75 -9.31 16.92
CA ASP A 66 12.61 -8.29 16.36
C ASP A 66 11.88 -7.54 15.21
N ASP A 67 12.58 -6.56 14.64
CA ASP A 67 12.05 -5.72 13.57
C ASP A 67 11.87 -6.49 12.25
N ASP A 68 12.73 -7.47 11.97
CA ASP A 68 12.64 -8.30 10.75
C ASP A 68 11.38 -9.16 10.79
N GLU A 69 11.07 -9.74 11.93
CA GLU A 69 9.82 -10.47 12.12
C GLU A 69 8.61 -9.54 12.05
N ALA A 70 8.68 -8.35 12.66
CA ALA A 70 7.63 -7.34 12.58
C ALA A 70 7.33 -6.98 11.13
N LEU A 71 8.34 -6.65 10.34
CA LEU A 71 8.22 -6.30 8.92
C LEU A 71 7.66 -7.44 8.09
N ARG A 72 8.21 -8.65 8.27
CA ARG A 72 7.74 -9.82 7.54
C ARG A 72 6.25 -10.07 7.80
N LEU A 73 5.82 -10.03 9.05
CA LEU A 73 4.43 -10.28 9.43
C LEU A 73 3.51 -9.12 9.01
N ALA A 74 3.94 -7.86 9.16
CA ALA A 74 3.15 -6.72 8.70
C ALA A 74 2.95 -6.76 7.17
N ASN A 75 3.95 -7.20 6.41
CA ASN A 75 3.87 -7.33 4.96
C ASN A 75 3.15 -8.61 4.49
N ASP A 76 2.93 -9.58 5.36
CA ASP A 76 2.16 -10.81 5.09
C ASP A 76 0.63 -10.55 5.10
N SER A 77 0.20 -9.33 4.96
CA SER A 77 -1.20 -8.96 4.78
C SER A 77 -1.53 -8.85 3.29
N ARG A 78 -2.73 -9.31 2.91
CA ARG A 78 -3.29 -9.04 1.58
C ARG A 78 -3.70 -7.58 1.39
N TYR A 79 -3.79 -6.82 2.46
CA TYR A 79 -4.10 -5.39 2.46
C TYR A 79 -2.85 -4.53 2.60
N GLY A 80 -2.94 -3.29 2.16
CA GLY A 80 -1.86 -2.31 2.28
C GLY A 80 -2.35 -0.89 2.03
N LEU A 81 -3.36 -0.43 2.79
CA LEU A 81 -3.85 0.94 2.66
C LEU A 81 -3.02 1.92 3.48
N ASN A 82 -2.95 1.69 4.77
CA ASN A 82 -2.25 2.55 5.71
C ASN A 82 -1.58 1.73 6.81
N SER A 83 -0.39 2.11 7.19
CA SER A 83 0.38 1.54 8.29
C SER A 83 0.87 2.62 9.22
N SER A 84 1.22 2.24 10.44
CA SER A 84 1.78 3.14 11.44
C SER A 84 3.02 2.51 12.08
N VAL A 85 4.05 3.32 12.29
CA VAL A 85 5.27 2.93 13.02
C VAL A 85 5.43 3.86 14.20
N TRP A 86 5.57 3.30 15.38
CA TRP A 86 5.76 4.05 16.62
C TRP A 86 7.13 3.73 17.19
N SER A 87 8.02 4.70 17.24
CA SER A 87 9.38 4.56 17.79
C SER A 87 9.89 5.89 18.30
N ALA A 88 10.67 5.84 19.39
CA ALA A 88 11.46 6.96 19.87
C ALA A 88 12.76 7.17 19.07
N ASP A 89 13.17 6.18 18.27
CA ASP A 89 14.32 6.22 17.38
C ASP A 89 13.86 6.57 15.96
N PRO A 90 14.17 7.77 15.45
CA PRO A 90 13.72 8.22 14.13
C PRO A 90 14.31 7.40 12.97
N GLU A 91 15.59 6.99 13.06
CA GLU A 91 16.25 6.24 11.99
C GLU A 91 15.65 4.84 11.86
N ARG A 92 15.39 4.18 13.00
CA ARG A 92 14.68 2.90 13.05
C ARG A 92 13.26 3.02 12.51
N ALA A 93 12.54 4.09 12.89
CA ALA A 93 11.18 4.32 12.41
C ALA A 93 11.14 4.51 10.89
N GLU A 94 12.07 5.30 10.34
CA GLU A 94 12.18 5.55 8.89
C GLU A 94 12.56 4.27 8.13
N HIS A 95 13.51 3.50 8.66
CA HIS A 95 13.90 2.22 8.07
C HIS A 95 12.70 1.27 7.95
N ILE A 96 11.93 1.10 9.03
CA ILE A 96 10.74 0.24 9.04
C ILE A 96 9.66 0.80 8.10
N ALA A 97 9.41 2.11 8.14
CA ALA A 97 8.42 2.76 7.31
C ALA A 97 8.69 2.58 5.81
N ASN A 98 9.96 2.66 5.39
CA ASN A 98 10.37 2.44 4.01
C ASN A 98 10.24 0.97 3.55
N ALA A 99 10.29 0.02 4.48
CA ALA A 99 10.20 -1.41 4.18
C ALA A 99 8.76 -1.96 4.24
N LEU A 100 7.80 -1.18 4.77
CA LEU A 100 6.39 -1.57 4.83
C LEU A 100 5.71 -1.47 3.46
N GLU A 101 5.01 -2.53 3.07
CA GLU A 101 4.25 -2.62 1.82
C GLU A 101 2.84 -2.05 2.01
N ALA A 102 2.75 -0.74 2.28
CA ALA A 102 1.51 0.00 2.38
C ALA A 102 1.55 1.24 1.48
N GLY A 103 0.39 1.69 1.02
CA GLY A 103 0.30 2.90 0.21
C GLY A 103 0.57 4.18 0.99
N ASN A 104 0.36 4.14 2.30
CA ASN A 104 0.65 5.22 3.24
C ASN A 104 1.29 4.65 4.51
N VAL A 105 2.27 5.35 5.06
CA VAL A 105 2.86 5.00 6.35
C VAL A 105 2.98 6.27 7.19
N CYS A 106 2.45 6.22 8.40
CA CYS A 106 2.60 7.27 9.39
C CYS A 106 3.68 6.89 10.40
N VAL A 107 4.55 7.82 10.76
CA VAL A 107 5.52 7.64 11.85
C VAL A 107 5.05 8.43 13.06
N ASN A 108 4.88 7.75 14.18
CA ASN A 108 4.34 8.31 15.44
C ASN A 108 2.96 8.98 15.28
N ASP A 109 2.19 8.51 14.32
CA ASP A 109 0.81 8.90 14.02
C ASP A 109 0.08 7.73 13.35
N CYS A 110 -1.25 7.80 13.19
CA CYS A 110 -2.02 6.73 12.55
C CYS A 110 -2.98 7.19 11.46
N LEU A 111 -3.38 8.46 11.42
CA LEU A 111 -4.45 8.93 10.51
C LEU A 111 -4.12 10.23 9.76
N VAL A 112 -3.12 10.96 10.18
CA VAL A 112 -2.83 12.31 9.66
C VAL A 112 -2.51 12.30 8.16
N SER A 113 -1.98 11.21 7.62
CA SER A 113 -1.71 11.07 6.19
C SER A 113 -2.94 11.33 5.31
N TYR A 114 -4.14 10.94 5.75
CA TYR A 114 -5.38 11.19 5.02
C TYR A 114 -5.78 12.67 5.03
N ALA A 115 -5.48 13.39 6.11
CA ALA A 115 -5.83 14.81 6.25
C ALA A 115 -4.91 15.75 5.46
N VAL A 116 -3.74 15.28 5.02
CA VAL A 116 -2.77 16.09 4.27
C VAL A 116 -3.11 16.08 2.78
N ALA A 117 -3.85 17.07 2.31
CA ALA A 117 -4.33 17.14 0.93
C ALA A 117 -3.22 17.11 -0.15
N GLY A 118 -1.99 17.45 0.19
CA GLY A 118 -0.84 17.41 -0.70
C GLY A 118 -0.19 16.02 -0.85
N LEU A 119 -0.50 15.08 0.06
CA LEU A 119 0.04 13.71 0.01
C LEU A 119 -0.90 12.81 -0.79
N PRO A 120 -0.40 12.09 -1.80
CA PRO A 120 -1.18 11.07 -2.49
C PRO A 120 -1.59 9.97 -1.50
N PHE A 121 -2.90 9.72 -1.37
CA PHE A 121 -3.45 8.70 -0.50
C PHE A 121 -4.08 7.57 -1.31
N GLY A 122 -3.78 6.33 -0.97
CA GLY A 122 -4.35 5.14 -1.61
C GLY A 122 -3.61 3.88 -1.24
N GLY A 123 -4.20 2.73 -1.55
CA GLY A 123 -3.69 1.42 -1.18
C GLY A 123 -2.76 0.79 -2.22
N VAL A 124 -2.16 -0.31 -1.79
CA VAL A 124 -1.52 -1.33 -2.61
C VAL A 124 -2.17 -2.69 -2.31
N LYS A 125 -1.78 -3.74 -3.00
CA LYS A 125 -2.36 -5.08 -2.86
C LYS A 125 -3.89 -5.03 -3.06
N GLU A 126 -4.66 -5.75 -2.26
CA GLU A 126 -6.13 -5.76 -2.35
C GLU A 126 -6.80 -4.47 -1.82
N SER A 127 -6.07 -3.60 -1.15
CA SER A 127 -6.58 -2.28 -0.73
C SER A 127 -6.83 -1.33 -1.90
N GLY A 128 -6.49 -1.71 -3.10
CA GLY A 128 -6.86 -1.02 -4.33
C GLY A 128 -5.67 -0.46 -5.10
N ILE A 129 -6.00 0.24 -6.18
CA ILE A 129 -5.06 0.85 -7.12
C ILE A 129 -5.36 2.35 -7.24
N GLY A 130 -4.35 3.12 -7.66
CA GLY A 130 -4.49 4.57 -7.81
C GLY A 130 -4.27 5.34 -6.52
N ARG A 131 -4.44 6.64 -6.63
CA ARG A 131 -4.27 7.58 -5.51
C ARG A 131 -5.33 8.67 -5.60
N VAL A 132 -5.80 9.12 -4.44
CA VAL A 132 -6.53 10.38 -4.26
C VAL A 132 -5.61 11.40 -3.61
N HIS A 133 -5.98 12.65 -3.57
CA HIS A 133 -5.17 13.77 -3.09
C HIS A 133 -3.90 14.04 -3.91
N GLY A 134 -3.26 15.17 -3.65
CA GLY A 134 -2.07 15.59 -4.36
C GLY A 134 -2.27 15.75 -5.87
N VAL A 135 -1.16 15.92 -6.57
CA VAL A 135 -1.14 16.08 -8.03
C VAL A 135 -1.59 14.78 -8.73
N ASP A 136 -1.24 13.62 -8.17
CA ASP A 136 -1.57 12.33 -8.77
C ASP A 136 -3.07 12.02 -8.65
N GLY A 137 -3.69 12.40 -7.51
CA GLY A 137 -5.12 12.31 -7.35
C GLY A 137 -5.88 13.18 -8.34
N LEU A 138 -5.42 14.43 -8.56
CA LEU A 138 -6.01 15.32 -9.57
C LEU A 138 -5.86 14.74 -10.98
N ARG A 139 -4.70 14.21 -11.32
CA ARG A 139 -4.42 13.59 -12.63
C ARG A 139 -5.30 12.37 -12.91
N ALA A 140 -5.68 11.62 -11.88
CA ALA A 140 -6.57 10.45 -12.03
C ALA A 140 -7.95 10.81 -12.61
N PHE A 141 -8.40 12.06 -12.48
CA PHE A 141 -9.65 12.57 -13.05
C PHE A 141 -9.48 13.24 -14.40
N THR A 142 -8.30 13.17 -15.01
CA THR A 142 -8.00 13.80 -16.29
C THR A 142 -7.58 12.78 -17.34
N ASN A 143 -7.86 13.09 -18.61
CA ASN A 143 -7.34 12.32 -19.73
C ASN A 143 -6.01 12.95 -20.19
N MET A 144 -4.92 12.20 -20.08
CA MET A 144 -3.64 12.63 -20.61
C MET A 144 -3.67 12.63 -22.14
N LYS A 145 -3.29 13.76 -22.75
CA LYS A 145 -3.17 13.91 -24.20
C LYS A 145 -1.75 14.34 -24.56
N SER A 146 -1.08 13.52 -25.37
CA SER A 146 0.21 13.88 -25.92
C SER A 146 0.03 14.56 -27.28
N ILE A 147 0.67 15.72 -27.47
CA ILE A 147 0.69 16.45 -28.71
C ILE A 147 2.15 16.56 -29.16
N LEU A 148 2.45 15.98 -30.31
CA LEU A 148 3.73 16.14 -30.97
C LEU A 148 3.56 17.05 -32.19
N THR A 149 4.26 18.18 -32.20
CA THR A 149 4.29 19.10 -33.38
C THR A 149 5.64 18.97 -34.06
N ASN A 150 5.61 18.50 -35.29
CA ASN A 150 6.82 18.49 -36.12
C ASN A 150 7.08 19.92 -36.64
N ARG A 151 8.24 20.49 -36.26
CA ARG A 151 8.66 21.83 -36.71
C ARG A 151 9.36 21.85 -38.07
N PHE A 152 9.86 20.70 -38.49
CA PHE A 152 10.58 20.55 -39.76
C PHE A 152 9.93 19.44 -40.57
N THR A 153 9.09 19.81 -41.50
CA THR A 153 8.41 18.84 -42.38
C THR A 153 9.35 18.50 -43.56
N LEU A 154 9.74 17.24 -43.64
CA LEU A 154 10.44 16.71 -44.79
C LEU A 154 9.42 16.27 -45.85
N PRO A 155 9.72 16.38 -47.14
CA PRO A 155 8.85 15.86 -48.21
C PRO A 155 8.54 14.36 -48.04
N ARG A 156 9.44 13.62 -47.38
CA ARG A 156 9.28 12.23 -47.02
C ARG A 156 10.07 11.94 -45.74
N GLU A 157 9.39 11.37 -44.75
CA GLU A 157 10.02 10.92 -43.54
C GLU A 157 10.71 9.56 -43.78
N ALA A 158 11.88 9.36 -43.14
CA ALA A 158 12.69 8.15 -43.34
C ALA A 158 11.98 6.86 -42.86
N GLN A 159 11.05 6.97 -41.94
CA GLN A 159 10.27 5.85 -41.43
C GLN A 159 9.04 5.48 -42.27
N TRP A 160 8.67 6.29 -43.29
CA TRP A 160 7.53 5.97 -44.15
C TRP A 160 7.84 4.80 -45.08
N TYR A 161 6.83 3.97 -45.31
CA TYR A 161 6.93 2.83 -46.21
C TYR A 161 7.07 3.27 -47.67
N PRO A 162 7.92 2.60 -48.45
CA PRO A 162 8.87 1.54 -48.12
C PRO A 162 10.08 2.09 -47.34
N THR A 163 10.36 1.47 -46.18
CA THR A 163 11.46 1.87 -45.28
C THR A 163 12.82 1.54 -45.92
N PRO A 164 13.78 2.47 -45.93
CA PRO A 164 15.12 2.18 -46.45
C PRO A 164 15.80 1.06 -45.62
N ARG A 165 16.45 0.12 -46.29
CA ARG A 165 17.13 -1.03 -45.64
C ARG A 165 18.23 -0.61 -44.66
N TRP A 166 18.80 0.58 -44.82
CA TRP A 166 19.83 1.10 -43.90
C TRP A 166 19.27 1.68 -42.60
N LEU A 167 17.98 1.99 -42.53
CA LEU A 167 17.38 2.70 -41.39
C LEU A 167 17.44 1.88 -40.11
N GLY A 168 17.12 0.58 -40.14
CA GLY A 168 17.18 -0.30 -38.99
C GLY A 168 18.58 -0.38 -38.37
N PRO A 169 19.62 -0.73 -39.15
CA PRO A 169 20.99 -0.73 -38.65
C PRO A 169 21.47 0.63 -38.14
N ALA A 170 21.08 1.74 -38.75
CA ALA A 170 21.44 3.08 -38.31
C ALA A 170 20.80 3.43 -36.97
N LEU A 171 19.51 3.19 -36.81
CA LEU A 171 18.79 3.37 -35.52
C LEU A 171 19.40 2.53 -34.41
N LEU A 172 19.72 1.27 -34.69
CA LEU A 172 20.38 0.40 -33.69
C LEU A 172 21.77 0.94 -33.29
N ARG A 173 22.53 1.50 -34.20
CA ARG A 173 23.81 2.16 -33.87
C ARG A 173 23.61 3.38 -32.99
N VAL A 174 22.65 4.25 -33.32
CA VAL A 174 22.32 5.43 -32.50
C VAL A 174 21.86 5.03 -31.12
N LEU A 175 20.96 4.06 -31.00
CA LEU A 175 20.48 3.55 -29.71
C LEU A 175 21.63 2.96 -28.89
N ARG A 176 22.50 2.15 -29.51
CA ARG A 176 23.69 1.60 -28.85
C ARG A 176 24.63 2.68 -28.35
N LEU A 177 24.89 3.72 -29.14
CA LEU A 177 25.73 4.84 -28.73
C LEU A 177 25.11 5.65 -27.60
N ARG A 178 23.80 5.93 -27.69
CA ARG A 178 23.08 6.74 -26.70
C ARG A 178 22.85 6.02 -25.37
N TYR A 179 22.65 4.71 -25.41
CA TYR A 179 22.34 3.87 -24.24
C TYR A 179 23.45 2.89 -23.87
N ARG A 180 24.66 3.04 -24.43
CA ARG A 180 25.83 2.20 -24.17
C ARG A 180 26.34 2.27 -22.72
N ARG A 181 26.01 3.35 -21.98
CA ARG A 181 26.22 3.45 -20.53
C ARG A 181 24.98 2.82 -19.88
N GLY A 182 25.17 1.66 -19.25
CA GLY A 182 24.10 0.89 -18.64
C GLY A 182 23.21 1.74 -17.72
N LEU A 183 22.01 1.25 -17.46
CA LEU A 183 20.98 1.90 -16.62
C LEU A 183 21.52 2.40 -15.27
N THR A 184 22.53 1.75 -14.70
CA THR A 184 23.21 2.14 -13.47
C THR A 184 23.93 3.49 -13.48
N ALA A 185 24.23 4.07 -14.64
CA ALA A 185 24.88 5.40 -14.75
C ALA A 185 23.87 6.57 -14.83
N LYS A 186 22.57 6.31 -14.91
CA LYS A 186 21.52 7.34 -14.99
C LYS A 186 20.85 7.67 -13.65
N PHE A 187 21.14 6.90 -12.61
CA PHE A 187 20.55 7.06 -11.27
C PHE A 187 21.61 7.33 -10.18
N ARG A 188 22.72 7.99 -10.56
CA ARG A 188 23.66 8.62 -9.63
C ARG A 188 23.58 10.14 -9.77
#